data_f356e2f1575f93953d02f8eec7bd529c
#
_entry.id   f356e2f1575f93953d02f8eec7bd529c
#
_cell.length_a   1.000
_cell.length_b   1.000
_cell.length_c   1.000
_cell.angle_alpha   90.00
_cell.angle_beta   90.00
_cell.angle_gamma   90.00
#
_symmetry.space_group_name_H-M   'P 1'
#
loop_
_entity.id
_entity.type
_entity.pdbx_description
1 polymer ?
#
loop_
_entity_poly.entity_id
_entity_poly.type
_entity_poly.pdbx_seq_one_letter_code
_entity_poly.pdbx_strand_id
1 'polypeptide(L)'
;EETAMYFLEKVHIADQAPKYPGQLSGGQQQRVAIARSLCMRPKVMLFDEVTSALDPEMIKEVLDVMIDLAKEGMTMLVVSHEMGFAKSVAHRVLFMDEGEILEENTPLEFFENPRHDRSKLFLSQILH
;
A
#
# COMPACT_ATOMS: atom_id res chain seq x y z
N GLU A 1 3.70 25.57 4.10
CA GLU A 1 2.37 25.60 3.46
C GLU A 1 2.42 25.10 2.03
N GLU A 2 3.32 25.62 1.18
CA GLU A 2 3.51 25.16 -0.21
C GLU A 2 3.89 23.68 -0.28
N THR A 3 4.77 23.21 0.61
CA THR A 3 5.18 21.80 0.67
C THR A 3 4.00 20.90 1.00
N ALA A 4 3.18 21.30 1.97
CA ALA A 4 1.99 20.54 2.34
C ALA A 4 1.02 20.43 1.16
N MET A 5 0.75 21.53 0.47
CA MET A 5 -0.14 21.53 -0.68
C MET A 5 0.39 20.67 -1.82
N TYR A 6 1.70 20.73 -2.08
CA TYR A 6 2.33 19.87 -3.09
C TYR A 6 2.04 18.39 -2.83
N PHE A 7 2.23 17.92 -1.59
CA PHE A 7 1.99 16.51 -1.27
C PHE A 7 0.52 16.15 -1.18
N LEU A 8 -0.36 17.10 -0.81
CA LEU A 8 -1.80 16.85 -0.89
C LEU A 8 -2.26 16.68 -2.34
N GLU A 9 -1.67 17.43 -3.27
CA GLU A 9 -1.95 17.23 -4.70
C GLU A 9 -1.46 15.86 -5.17
N LYS A 10 -0.28 15.42 -4.71
CA LYS A 10 0.27 14.12 -5.04
C LYS A 10 -0.63 12.96 -4.63
N VAL A 11 -1.33 13.10 -3.51
CA VAL A 11 -2.27 12.07 -3.03
C VAL A 11 -3.72 12.36 -3.45
N HIS A 12 -3.93 13.33 -4.34
CA HIS A 12 -5.21 13.64 -4.98
C HIS A 12 -6.31 14.14 -4.02
N ILE A 13 -5.93 14.90 -2.99
CA ILE A 13 -6.91 15.50 -2.06
C ILE A 13 -6.63 16.97 -1.71
N ALA A 14 -5.98 17.70 -2.60
CA ALA A 14 -5.70 19.12 -2.35
C ALA A 14 -6.97 19.94 -2.09
N ASP A 15 -8.08 19.58 -2.70
CA ASP A 15 -9.38 20.23 -2.52
C ASP A 15 -9.94 20.06 -1.10
N GLN A 16 -9.46 19.07 -0.34
CA GLN A 16 -9.87 18.81 1.04
C GLN A 16 -8.99 19.52 2.08
N ALA A 17 -7.99 20.28 1.64
CA ALA A 17 -7.04 20.93 2.55
C ALA A 17 -7.67 21.78 3.66
N PRO A 18 -8.77 22.52 3.43
CA PRO A 18 -9.38 23.32 4.49
C PRO A 18 -10.14 22.52 5.55
N LYS A 19 -10.33 21.22 5.35
CA LYS A 19 -11.14 20.40 6.25
C LYS A 19 -10.34 19.86 7.42
N TYR A 20 -11.03 19.63 8.54
CA TYR A 20 -10.48 18.93 9.69
C TYR A 20 -10.60 17.41 9.49
N PRO A 21 -9.74 16.60 10.18
CA PRO A 21 -9.74 15.15 10.01
C PRO A 21 -11.12 14.49 10.17
N GLY A 22 -11.93 14.96 11.12
CA GLY A 22 -13.27 14.41 11.33
C GLY A 22 -14.25 14.62 10.18
N GLN A 23 -13.91 15.48 9.23
CA GLN A 23 -14.73 15.77 8.05
C GLN A 23 -14.31 14.94 6.82
N LEU A 24 -13.27 14.11 6.97
CA LEU A 24 -12.70 13.32 5.88
C LEU A 24 -13.16 11.86 5.98
N SER A 25 -13.32 11.20 4.83
CA SER A 25 -13.53 9.76 4.79
C SER A 25 -12.29 9.01 5.30
N GLY A 26 -12.43 7.72 5.62
CA GLY A 26 -11.30 6.89 6.04
C GLY A 26 -10.18 6.87 5.01
N GLY A 27 -10.52 6.72 3.72
CA GLY A 27 -9.55 6.75 2.63
C GLY A 27 -8.86 8.10 2.48
N GLN A 28 -9.61 9.19 2.65
CA GLN A 28 -9.05 10.53 2.63
C GLN A 28 -8.09 10.74 3.80
N GLN A 29 -8.44 10.27 5.00
CA GLN A 29 -7.56 10.33 6.17
C GLN A 29 -6.27 9.58 5.94
N GLN A 30 -6.33 8.38 5.33
CA GLN A 30 -5.14 7.62 5.00
C GLN A 30 -4.26 8.35 3.99
N ARG A 31 -4.85 8.98 2.99
CA ARG A 31 -4.09 9.76 2.01
C ARG A 31 -3.41 10.98 2.66
N VAL A 32 -4.08 11.63 3.61
CA VAL A 32 -3.44 12.71 4.38
C VAL A 32 -2.25 12.16 5.18
N ALA A 33 -2.39 11.01 5.80
CA ALA A 33 -1.29 10.38 6.54
C ALA A 33 -0.09 10.07 5.63
N ILE A 34 -0.34 9.60 4.41
CA ILE A 34 0.70 9.38 3.41
C ILE A 34 1.37 10.70 3.04
N ALA A 35 0.59 11.74 2.75
CA ALA A 35 1.12 13.07 2.40
C ALA A 35 1.99 13.63 3.53
N ARG A 36 1.54 13.48 4.79
CA ARG A 36 2.30 13.92 5.95
C ARG A 36 3.66 13.23 6.04
N SER A 37 3.69 11.92 5.79
CA SER A 37 4.93 11.16 5.77
C SER A 37 5.85 11.61 4.64
N LEU A 38 5.29 11.88 3.46
CA LEU A 38 6.05 12.36 2.30
C LEU A 38 6.69 13.73 2.53
N CYS A 39 6.08 14.58 3.36
CA CYS A 39 6.63 15.89 3.71
C CYS A 39 8.00 15.78 4.37
N MET A 40 8.32 14.66 4.99
CA MET A 40 9.63 14.41 5.60
C MET A 40 10.69 14.02 4.58
N ARG A 41 10.31 13.89 3.30
CA ARG A 41 11.17 13.46 2.18
C ARG A 41 11.93 12.18 2.51
N PRO A 42 11.21 11.10 2.84
CA PRO A 42 11.83 9.84 3.26
C PRO A 42 12.50 9.13 2.08
N LYS A 43 13.53 8.34 2.39
CA LYS A 43 14.14 7.44 1.40
C LYS A 43 13.37 6.14 1.27
N VAL A 44 12.70 5.71 2.35
CA VAL A 44 11.89 4.49 2.39
C VAL A 44 10.57 4.80 3.09
N MET A 45 9.47 4.35 2.50
CA MET A 45 8.14 4.44 3.09
C MET A 45 7.71 3.06 3.59
N LEU A 46 7.15 3.03 4.80
CA LEU A 46 6.60 1.81 5.39
C LEU A 46 5.08 1.91 5.47
N PHE A 47 4.39 0.92 4.89
CA PHE A 47 2.94 0.84 4.91
C PHE A 47 2.52 -0.45 5.61
N ASP A 48 1.80 -0.33 6.72
CA ASP A 48 1.38 -1.48 7.51
C ASP A 48 -0.14 -1.61 7.50
N GLU A 49 -0.64 -2.41 6.57
CA GLU A 49 -2.07 -2.70 6.42
C GLU A 49 -2.96 -1.44 6.35
N VAL A 50 -2.53 -0.45 5.58
CA VAL A 50 -3.20 0.86 5.54
C VAL A 50 -4.61 0.83 4.94
N THR A 51 -4.99 -0.27 4.31
CA THR A 51 -6.33 -0.43 3.69
C THR A 51 -7.26 -1.35 4.47
N SER A 52 -6.80 -1.98 5.56
CA SER A 52 -7.53 -3.07 6.24
C SER A 52 -8.89 -2.65 6.82
N ALA A 53 -9.07 -1.39 7.19
CA ALA A 53 -10.31 -0.91 7.80
C ALA A 53 -11.17 -0.07 6.83
N LEU A 54 -10.86 -0.12 5.53
CA LEU A 54 -11.53 0.70 4.52
C LEU A 54 -12.49 -0.14 3.68
N ASP A 55 -13.53 0.51 3.14
CA ASP A 55 -14.42 -0.13 2.18
C ASP A 55 -13.76 -0.16 0.79
N PRO A 56 -14.31 -0.93 -0.17
CA PRO A 56 -13.67 -1.14 -1.49
C PRO A 56 -13.34 0.14 -2.27
N GLU A 57 -14.19 1.14 -2.22
CA GLU A 57 -13.93 2.40 -2.94
C GLU A 57 -12.74 3.15 -2.35
N MET A 58 -12.69 3.21 -1.02
CA MET A 58 -11.59 3.86 -0.30
C MET A 58 -10.28 3.11 -0.49
N ILE A 59 -10.33 1.77 -0.50
CA ILE A 59 -9.16 0.93 -0.76
C ILE A 59 -8.56 1.29 -2.12
N LYS A 60 -9.40 1.38 -3.15
CA LYS A 60 -8.94 1.71 -4.50
C LYS A 60 -8.23 3.06 -4.54
N GLU A 61 -8.81 4.08 -3.91
CA GLU A 61 -8.21 5.42 -3.87
C GLU A 61 -6.83 5.43 -3.22
N VAL A 62 -6.67 4.72 -2.12
CA VAL A 62 -5.38 4.64 -1.41
C VAL A 62 -4.37 3.83 -2.22
N LEU A 63 -4.78 2.71 -2.80
CA LEU A 63 -3.89 1.88 -3.63
C LEU A 63 -3.42 2.63 -4.87
N ASP A 64 -4.29 3.42 -5.51
CA ASP A 64 -3.91 4.22 -6.67
C ASP A 64 -2.78 5.20 -6.33
N VAL A 65 -2.84 5.83 -5.16
CA VAL A 65 -1.76 6.70 -4.67
C VAL A 65 -0.47 5.91 -4.47
N MET A 66 -0.55 4.74 -3.86
CA MET A 66 0.62 3.89 -3.62
C MET A 66 1.24 3.40 -4.95
N ILE A 67 0.42 3.09 -5.94
CA ILE A 67 0.88 2.72 -7.28
C ILE A 67 1.64 3.88 -7.92
N ASP A 68 1.12 5.09 -7.83
CA ASP A 68 1.78 6.28 -8.36
C ASP A 68 3.14 6.50 -7.71
N LEU A 69 3.23 6.34 -6.38
CA LEU A 69 4.50 6.45 -5.66
C LEU A 69 5.50 5.38 -6.11
N ALA A 70 5.03 4.16 -6.33
CA ALA A 70 5.88 3.07 -6.81
C ALA A 70 6.44 3.38 -8.20
N LYS A 71 5.60 3.92 -9.09
CA LYS A 71 6.02 4.29 -10.44
C LYS A 71 7.04 5.42 -10.45
N GLU A 72 6.99 6.30 -9.46
CA GLU A 72 7.97 7.38 -9.30
C GLU A 72 9.31 6.89 -8.73
N GLY A 73 9.41 5.62 -8.37
CA GLY A 73 10.65 5.03 -7.85
C GLY A 73 10.81 5.09 -6.34
N MET A 74 9.74 5.41 -5.61
CA MET A 74 9.78 5.41 -4.14
C MET A 74 10.03 3.99 -3.62
N THR A 75 11.05 3.83 -2.78
CA THR A 75 11.30 2.56 -2.11
C THR A 75 10.26 2.35 -1.00
N MET A 76 9.55 1.24 -1.06
CA MET A 76 8.46 0.96 -0.14
C MET A 76 8.53 -0.46 0.40
N LEU A 77 8.21 -0.61 1.67
CA LEU A 77 7.94 -1.90 2.29
C LEU A 77 6.47 -1.90 2.68
N VAL A 78 5.68 -2.81 2.11
CA VAL A 78 4.22 -2.81 2.26
C VAL A 78 3.75 -4.13 2.84
N VAL A 79 3.07 -4.06 3.99
CA VAL A 79 2.35 -5.21 4.54
C VAL A 79 0.90 -5.06 4.13
N SER A 80 0.38 -6.03 3.37
CA SER A 80 -0.95 -5.90 2.77
C SER A 80 -1.57 -7.26 2.48
N HIS A 81 -2.90 -7.29 2.48
CA HIS A 81 -3.69 -8.41 1.99
C HIS A 81 -4.16 -8.18 0.54
N GLU A 82 -3.75 -7.06 -0.06
CA GLU A 82 -4.18 -6.67 -1.40
C GLU A 82 -3.29 -7.35 -2.46
N MET A 83 -3.68 -8.55 -2.86
CA MET A 83 -2.85 -9.38 -3.75
C MET A 83 -2.74 -8.81 -5.16
N GLY A 84 -3.81 -8.19 -5.67
CA GLY A 84 -3.76 -7.52 -6.97
C GLY A 84 -2.74 -6.40 -7.01
N PHE A 85 -2.66 -5.62 -5.93
CA PHE A 85 -1.66 -4.57 -5.79
C PHE A 85 -0.24 -5.18 -5.76
N ALA A 86 -0.03 -6.20 -4.93
CA ALA A 86 1.27 -6.86 -4.82
C ALA A 86 1.72 -7.41 -6.19
N LYS A 87 0.82 -8.06 -6.92
CA LYS A 87 1.12 -8.58 -8.25
C LYS A 87 1.55 -7.50 -9.24
N SER A 88 0.89 -6.34 -9.18
CA SER A 88 1.09 -5.30 -10.21
C SER A 88 2.30 -4.42 -9.96
N VAL A 89 2.71 -4.20 -8.70
CA VAL A 89 3.75 -3.19 -8.40
C VAL A 89 4.95 -3.72 -7.63
N ALA A 90 4.85 -4.84 -6.93
CA ALA A 90 5.95 -5.33 -6.12
C ALA A 90 7.10 -5.83 -6.98
N HIS A 91 8.32 -5.62 -6.53
CA HIS A 91 9.52 -6.22 -7.12
C HIS A 91 9.87 -7.53 -6.44
N ARG A 92 9.57 -7.61 -5.13
CA ARG A 92 9.79 -8.81 -4.32
C ARG A 92 8.58 -9.00 -3.41
N VAL A 93 8.20 -10.25 -3.22
CA VAL A 93 7.12 -10.64 -2.30
C VAL A 93 7.73 -11.54 -1.23
N LEU A 94 7.43 -11.22 0.03
CA LEU A 94 7.83 -12.01 1.18
C LEU A 94 6.57 -12.53 1.86
N PHE A 95 6.49 -13.84 2.06
CA PHE A 95 5.40 -14.45 2.80
C PHE A 95 5.85 -14.72 4.22
N MET A 96 5.13 -14.16 5.19
CA MET A 96 5.46 -14.30 6.62
C MET A 96 4.35 -15.05 7.34
N ASP A 97 4.76 -15.93 8.26
CA ASP A 97 3.85 -16.64 9.12
C ASP A 97 4.56 -16.94 10.45
N GLU A 98 3.86 -16.75 11.56
CA GLU A 98 4.37 -16.99 12.91
C GLU A 98 5.74 -16.33 13.16
N GLY A 99 5.90 -15.10 12.69
CA GLY A 99 7.12 -14.32 12.92
C GLY A 99 8.31 -14.71 12.04
N GLU A 100 8.11 -15.59 11.07
CA GLU A 100 9.17 -16.04 10.18
C GLU A 100 8.87 -15.72 8.73
N ILE A 101 9.92 -15.45 7.94
CA ILE A 101 9.81 -15.32 6.49
C ILE A 101 9.92 -16.72 5.91
N LEU A 102 8.83 -17.25 5.39
CA LEU A 102 8.78 -18.62 4.87
C LEU A 102 9.17 -18.71 3.41
N GLU A 103 8.91 -17.66 2.64
CA GLU A 103 9.20 -17.65 1.21
C GLU A 103 9.44 -16.22 0.74
N GLU A 104 10.38 -16.06 -0.19
CA GLU A 104 10.66 -14.78 -0.85
C GLU A 104 10.91 -15.06 -2.32
N ASN A 105 10.22 -14.31 -3.19
CA ASN A 105 10.41 -14.43 -4.64
C ASN A 105 9.88 -13.21 -5.38
N THR A 106 10.03 -13.21 -6.70
CA THR A 106 9.35 -12.22 -7.54
C THR A 106 7.84 -12.45 -7.47
N PRO A 107 7.02 -11.43 -7.77
CA PRO A 107 5.55 -11.63 -7.77
C PRO A 107 5.10 -12.76 -8.68
N LEU A 108 5.65 -12.82 -9.89
CA LEU A 108 5.26 -13.86 -10.85
C LEU A 108 5.49 -15.26 -10.28
N GLU A 109 6.69 -15.52 -9.76
CA GLU A 109 7.01 -16.83 -9.21
C GLU A 109 6.23 -17.14 -7.95
N PHE A 110 6.05 -16.15 -7.07
CA PHE A 110 5.31 -16.36 -5.84
C PHE A 110 3.85 -16.73 -6.11
N PHE A 111 3.17 -15.99 -6.99
CA PHE A 111 1.75 -16.20 -7.25
C PHE A 111 1.46 -17.39 -8.16
N GLU A 112 2.30 -17.66 -9.14
CA GLU A 112 2.08 -18.76 -10.09
C GLU A 112 2.69 -20.09 -9.63
N ASN A 113 3.79 -20.03 -8.89
CA ASN A 113 4.54 -21.23 -8.49
C ASN A 113 5.04 -21.14 -7.05
N PRO A 114 4.13 -20.97 -6.06
CA PRO A 114 4.55 -20.91 -4.66
C PRO A 114 5.23 -22.22 -4.26
N ARG A 115 6.27 -22.13 -3.45
CA ARG A 115 7.09 -23.28 -3.09
C ARG A 115 6.79 -23.84 -1.71
N HIS A 116 6.53 -22.97 -0.73
CA HIS A 116 6.24 -23.40 0.64
C HIS A 116 4.77 -23.83 0.76
N ASP A 117 4.50 -24.91 1.51
CA ASP A 117 3.14 -25.41 1.67
C ASP A 117 2.18 -24.38 2.27
N ARG A 118 2.65 -23.58 3.20
CA ARG A 118 1.84 -22.51 3.81
C ARG A 118 1.50 -21.42 2.79
N SER A 119 2.43 -21.09 1.91
CA SER A 119 2.19 -20.14 0.81
C SER A 119 1.12 -20.68 -0.13
N LYS A 120 1.22 -21.95 -0.49
CA LYS A 120 0.23 -22.62 -1.35
C LYS A 120 -1.16 -22.59 -0.74
N LEU A 121 -1.26 -22.89 0.56
CA LEU A 121 -2.53 -22.87 1.28
C LEU A 121 -3.12 -21.46 1.31
N PHE A 122 -2.32 -20.47 1.68
CA PHE A 122 -2.74 -19.07 1.73
C PHE A 122 -3.29 -18.60 0.38
N LEU A 123 -2.55 -18.84 -0.70
CA LEU A 123 -2.96 -18.41 -2.03
C LEU A 123 -4.21 -19.14 -2.50
N SER A 124 -4.37 -20.41 -2.15
CA SER A 124 -5.58 -21.17 -2.51
C SER A 124 -6.84 -20.61 -1.87
N GLN A 125 -6.70 -20.04 -0.67
CA GLN A 125 -7.83 -19.44 0.06
C GLN A 125 -8.20 -18.05 -0.43
N ILE A 126 -7.22 -17.29 -0.89
CA ILE A 126 -7.43 -15.88 -1.29
C ILE A 126 -7.84 -15.75 -2.76
N LEU A 127 -7.32 -16.59 -3.65
CA LEU A 127 -7.55 -16.47 -5.08
C LEU A 127 -8.86 -17.14 -5.57
N HIS A 128 -9.72 -17.49 -4.65
CA HIS A 128 -11.04 -18.02 -5.00
C HIS A 128 -12.14 -16.98 -4.91
#